data_ea8094a5ca7ae3fc4ae518f6b0c22f05
#
_entry.id   ea8094a5ca7ae3fc4ae518f6b0c22f05
#
_cell.length_a   1.000
_cell.length_b   1.000
_cell.length_c   1.000
_cell.angle_alpha   90.00
_cell.angle_beta   90.00
_cell.angle_gamma   90.00
#
_symmetry.space_group_name_H-M   'P 1'
#
loop_
_entity.id
_entity.type
_entity.pdbx_description
1 polymer ?
#
loop_
_entity_poly.entity_id
_entity_poly.type
_entity_poly.pdbx_seq_one_letter_code
_entity_poly.pdbx_strand_id
1 'polypeptide(L)'
;IRDGWNVVAVVSAMSKETNKLIDLAKQVGVENLVDPEYDSLISTGEDVSSSLLAIALNGIEISSRSWRGWQLPIRTDSFHSNAKIEEIKTNQIINSFKKGVKVAVVSGFQGIEQAGRITTLGRGGSDTSAVAIAATIDAERCDIYTDVSGIYTTDPRIKRNASKLKKISFEEMLEMASLGANVLQTRAVELAMRHKVPIRVLNSFLKEQGTLVCDEEEIMEKNIVSGIAFQKNESQLTL
;
A
#
# COMPACT_ATOMS: atom_id res chain seq x y z
N ILE A 1 17.00 9.77 -3.68
CA ILE A 1 17.64 10.13 -4.95
C ILE A 1 18.93 10.90 -4.69
N ARG A 2 18.89 11.95 -3.84
CA ARG A 2 20.10 12.73 -3.49
C ARG A 2 21.20 11.86 -2.89
N ASP A 3 20.83 10.78 -2.18
CA ASP A 3 21.74 9.84 -1.53
C ASP A 3 22.11 8.63 -2.43
N GLY A 4 21.85 8.73 -3.74
CA GLY A 4 22.16 7.68 -4.70
C GLY A 4 21.12 6.57 -4.85
N TRP A 5 20.01 6.63 -4.10
CA TRP A 5 18.95 5.62 -4.17
C TRP A 5 18.18 5.64 -5.48
N ASN A 6 17.85 4.44 -5.98
CA ASN A 6 16.74 4.26 -6.91
C ASN A 6 15.45 4.05 -6.10
N VAL A 7 14.35 4.63 -6.57
CA VAL A 7 13.09 4.62 -5.82
C VAL A 7 11.99 3.96 -6.65
N VAL A 8 11.21 3.08 -6.02
CA VAL A 8 9.93 2.64 -6.54
C VAL A 8 8.85 3.39 -5.77
N ALA A 9 8.08 4.22 -6.46
CA ALA A 9 6.96 4.96 -5.90
C ALA A 9 5.65 4.29 -6.32
N VAL A 10 5.01 3.57 -5.41
CA VAL A 10 3.67 3.01 -5.65
C VAL A 10 2.63 4.05 -5.26
N VAL A 11 1.71 4.34 -6.17
CA VAL A 11 0.71 5.38 -5.99
C VAL A 11 -0.70 4.83 -5.95
N SER A 12 -1.54 5.46 -5.12
CA SER A 12 -2.99 5.28 -5.13
C SER A 12 -3.64 6.31 -6.04
N ALA A 13 -4.90 6.08 -6.40
CA ALA A 13 -5.72 7.09 -7.05
C ALA A 13 -5.76 8.39 -6.22
N MET A 14 -5.88 9.53 -6.89
CA MET A 14 -6.08 10.81 -6.23
C MET A 14 -7.38 10.82 -5.42
N SER A 15 -7.42 11.70 -4.43
CA SER A 15 -8.58 11.79 -3.51
C SER A 15 -9.91 11.78 -4.27
N LYS A 16 -10.82 10.88 -3.88
CA LYS A 16 -12.17 10.66 -4.41
C LYS A 16 -12.26 10.13 -5.86
N GLU A 17 -11.14 9.93 -6.59
CA GLU A 17 -11.20 9.41 -7.96
C GLU A 17 -11.79 8.00 -8.01
N THR A 18 -11.34 7.09 -7.16
CA THR A 18 -11.91 5.73 -7.08
C THR A 18 -13.42 5.78 -6.80
N ASN A 19 -13.87 6.67 -5.89
CA ASN A 19 -15.30 6.82 -5.61
C ASN A 19 -16.09 7.33 -6.82
N LYS A 20 -15.54 8.28 -7.59
CA LYS A 20 -16.17 8.75 -8.82
C LYS A 20 -16.31 7.64 -9.86
N LEU A 21 -15.28 6.80 -10.02
CA LEU A 21 -15.31 5.66 -10.93
C LEU A 21 -16.36 4.62 -10.50
N ILE A 22 -16.45 4.35 -9.19
CA ILE A 22 -17.47 3.48 -8.60
C ILE A 22 -18.88 4.05 -8.88
N ASP A 23 -19.07 5.36 -8.68
CA ASP A 23 -20.37 6.00 -8.92
C ASP A 23 -20.75 5.99 -10.40
N LEU A 24 -19.79 6.13 -11.33
CA LEU A 24 -20.02 5.96 -12.75
C LEU A 24 -20.45 4.53 -13.10
N ALA A 25 -19.79 3.52 -12.52
CA ALA A 25 -20.18 2.12 -12.72
C ALA A 25 -21.62 1.86 -12.26
N LYS A 26 -22.02 2.39 -11.09
CA LYS A 26 -23.39 2.25 -10.57
C LYS A 26 -24.42 2.91 -11.49
N GLN A 27 -24.11 4.04 -12.11
CA GLN A 27 -25.01 4.74 -13.03
C GLN A 27 -25.33 3.94 -14.30
N VAL A 28 -24.48 3.00 -14.69
CA VAL A 28 -24.75 2.06 -15.80
C VAL A 28 -25.81 1.02 -15.43
N GLY A 29 -26.21 0.94 -14.16
CA GLY A 29 -27.33 0.11 -13.70
C GLY A 29 -26.99 -1.36 -13.44
N VAL A 30 -25.72 -1.69 -13.21
CA VAL A 30 -25.29 -3.03 -12.83
C VAL A 30 -25.26 -3.14 -11.30
N GLU A 31 -26.09 -4.04 -10.75
CA GLU A 31 -26.19 -4.24 -9.30
C GLU A 31 -25.01 -5.03 -8.73
N ASN A 32 -24.41 -5.91 -9.52
CA ASN A 32 -23.31 -6.75 -9.08
C ASN A 32 -21.99 -6.28 -9.72
N LEU A 33 -21.15 -5.60 -8.93
CA LEU A 33 -19.92 -4.96 -9.39
C LEU A 33 -18.68 -5.89 -9.28
N VAL A 34 -18.86 -7.21 -9.15
CA VAL A 34 -17.75 -8.18 -9.22
C VAL A 34 -17.60 -8.63 -10.68
N ASP A 35 -16.92 -7.82 -11.47
CA ASP A 35 -16.78 -8.01 -12.91
C ASP A 35 -15.37 -7.56 -13.35
N PRO A 36 -14.72 -8.25 -14.30
CA PRO A 36 -13.44 -7.83 -14.87
C PRO A 36 -13.45 -6.41 -15.45
N GLU A 37 -14.58 -5.96 -16.02
CA GLU A 37 -14.69 -4.59 -16.54
C GLU A 37 -14.75 -3.56 -15.42
N TYR A 38 -15.35 -3.92 -14.26
CA TYR A 38 -15.33 -3.06 -13.09
C TYR A 38 -13.92 -2.86 -12.57
N ASP A 39 -13.13 -3.94 -12.43
CA ASP A 39 -11.72 -3.85 -12.04
C ASP A 39 -10.91 -3.02 -13.05
N SER A 40 -11.15 -3.20 -14.34
CA SER A 40 -10.53 -2.40 -15.40
C SER A 40 -10.86 -0.92 -15.26
N LEU A 41 -12.11 -0.58 -14.93
CA LEU A 41 -12.55 0.81 -14.74
C LEU A 41 -11.90 1.43 -13.51
N ILE A 42 -12.04 0.82 -12.32
CA ILE A 42 -11.61 1.45 -11.06
C ILE A 42 -10.09 1.55 -10.95
N SER A 43 -9.33 0.68 -11.62
CA SER A 43 -7.86 0.73 -11.64
C SER A 43 -7.28 1.92 -12.42
N THR A 44 -8.08 2.58 -13.27
CA THR A 44 -7.62 3.73 -14.07
C THR A 44 -7.24 4.94 -13.21
N GLY A 45 -7.76 5.04 -11.99
CA GLY A 45 -7.41 6.12 -11.06
C GLY A 45 -5.93 6.14 -10.70
N GLU A 46 -5.36 4.99 -10.46
CA GLU A 46 -3.92 4.82 -10.19
C GLU A 46 -3.08 5.05 -11.44
N ASP A 47 -3.60 4.73 -12.62
CA ASP A 47 -2.92 4.98 -13.89
C ASP A 47 -2.75 6.48 -14.16
N VAL A 48 -3.78 7.26 -13.85
CA VAL A 48 -3.71 8.73 -13.91
C VAL A 48 -2.66 9.24 -12.92
N SER A 49 -2.71 8.81 -11.65
CA SER A 49 -1.78 9.25 -10.61
C SER A 49 -0.33 8.92 -10.96
N SER A 50 -0.07 7.69 -11.42
CA SER A 50 1.30 7.27 -11.76
C SER A 50 1.87 8.05 -12.94
N SER A 51 1.06 8.33 -13.94
CA SER A 51 1.47 9.11 -15.11
C SER A 51 1.74 10.57 -14.73
N LEU A 52 0.88 11.19 -13.93
CA LEU A 52 1.06 12.57 -13.46
C LEU A 52 2.30 12.73 -12.60
N LEU A 53 2.54 11.80 -11.68
CA LEU A 53 3.75 11.87 -10.85
C LEU A 53 5.02 11.71 -11.69
N ALA A 54 5.04 10.79 -12.66
CA ALA A 54 6.17 10.65 -13.57
C ALA A 54 6.42 11.91 -14.41
N ILE A 55 5.36 12.55 -14.92
CA ILE A 55 5.46 13.83 -15.64
C ILE A 55 6.04 14.91 -14.73
N ALA A 56 5.53 15.04 -13.50
CA ALA A 56 6.01 16.04 -12.54
C ALA A 56 7.48 15.85 -12.19
N LEU A 57 7.92 14.62 -11.96
CA LEU A 57 9.31 14.30 -11.67
C LEU A 57 10.23 14.59 -12.85
N ASN A 58 9.85 14.23 -14.07
CA ASN A 58 10.61 14.56 -15.28
C ASN A 58 10.69 16.07 -15.51
N GLY A 59 9.65 16.84 -15.16
CA GLY A 59 9.62 18.30 -15.24
C GLY A 59 10.63 19.00 -14.30
N ILE A 60 11.10 18.29 -13.26
CA ILE A 60 12.16 18.78 -12.36
C ILE A 60 13.48 17.99 -12.54
N GLU A 61 13.70 17.45 -13.75
CA GLU A 61 14.91 16.74 -14.15
C GLU A 61 15.21 15.43 -13.36
N ILE A 62 14.22 14.85 -12.71
CA ILE A 62 14.32 13.53 -12.09
C ILE A 62 13.81 12.49 -13.08
N SER A 63 14.75 11.76 -13.72
CA SER A 63 14.42 10.70 -14.68
C SER A 63 13.47 9.68 -14.07
N SER A 64 12.24 9.62 -14.55
CA SER A 64 11.19 8.76 -14.03
C SER A 64 10.36 8.11 -15.12
N ARG A 65 9.78 6.96 -14.80
CA ARG A 65 8.90 6.21 -15.70
C ARG A 65 7.72 5.64 -14.93
N SER A 66 6.50 5.80 -15.47
CA SER A 66 5.29 5.15 -14.95
C SER A 66 5.18 3.70 -15.44
N TRP A 67 4.62 2.85 -14.57
CA TRP A 67 4.37 1.44 -14.81
C TRP A 67 2.96 1.07 -14.31
N ARG A 68 2.18 0.46 -15.19
CA ARG A 68 0.89 -0.13 -14.82
C ARG A 68 1.07 -1.58 -14.38
N GLY A 69 0.10 -2.13 -13.67
CA GLY A 69 0.15 -3.50 -13.15
C GLY A 69 0.43 -4.57 -14.22
N TRP A 70 -0.11 -4.39 -15.42
CA TRP A 70 0.14 -5.30 -16.54
C TRP A 70 1.52 -5.11 -17.21
N GLN A 71 2.10 -3.90 -17.17
CA GLN A 71 3.44 -3.62 -17.68
C GLN A 71 4.54 -4.16 -16.74
N LEU A 72 4.26 -4.13 -15.44
CA LEU A 72 5.02 -4.80 -14.42
C LEU A 72 4.21 -6.02 -13.99
N PRO A 73 4.31 -7.20 -14.64
CA PRO A 73 3.33 -8.25 -14.44
C PRO A 73 3.18 -8.63 -12.97
N ILE A 74 2.29 -7.92 -12.27
CA ILE A 74 1.79 -8.26 -10.94
C ILE A 74 0.72 -9.31 -11.18
N ARG A 75 1.14 -10.59 -11.20
CA ARG A 75 0.23 -11.70 -11.44
C ARG A 75 -0.63 -11.96 -10.22
N THR A 76 -1.90 -12.17 -10.47
CA THR A 76 -2.90 -12.47 -9.45
C THR A 76 -3.73 -13.69 -9.82
N ASP A 77 -4.45 -14.23 -8.83
CA ASP A 77 -5.60 -15.09 -9.10
C ASP A 77 -6.71 -14.32 -9.84
N SER A 78 -7.76 -15.04 -10.23
CA SER A 78 -8.92 -14.46 -10.97
C SER A 78 -10.06 -14.00 -10.06
N PHE A 79 -9.79 -13.79 -8.77
CA PHE A 79 -10.81 -13.31 -7.83
C PHE A 79 -10.94 -11.79 -7.89
N HIS A 80 -11.71 -11.31 -8.89
CA HIS A 80 -11.91 -9.87 -9.13
C HIS A 80 -12.35 -9.11 -7.88
N SER A 81 -12.01 -7.84 -7.81
CA SER A 81 -12.26 -6.91 -6.67
C SER A 81 -11.54 -7.26 -5.35
N ASN A 82 -10.93 -8.43 -5.22
CA ASN A 82 -10.14 -8.82 -4.05
C ASN A 82 -9.07 -9.88 -4.40
N ALA A 83 -8.40 -9.69 -5.53
CA ALA A 83 -7.41 -10.61 -6.06
C ALA A 83 -6.19 -10.76 -5.14
N LYS A 84 -5.57 -11.94 -5.17
CA LYS A 84 -4.34 -12.22 -4.42
C LYS A 84 -3.15 -12.20 -5.36
N ILE A 85 -2.08 -11.55 -4.95
CA ILE A 85 -0.81 -11.53 -5.69
C ILE A 85 -0.17 -12.92 -5.59
N GLU A 86 0.16 -13.50 -6.73
CA GLU A 86 0.85 -14.80 -6.86
C GLU A 86 2.33 -14.61 -7.21
N GLU A 87 2.63 -13.68 -8.12
CA GLU A 87 3.99 -13.42 -8.61
C GLU A 87 4.14 -11.96 -9.03
N ILE A 88 5.34 -11.40 -8.86
CA ILE A 88 5.71 -10.09 -9.43
C ILE A 88 7.01 -10.23 -10.21
N LYS A 89 7.04 -9.72 -11.45
CA LYS A 89 8.25 -9.70 -12.29
C LYS A 89 8.87 -8.31 -12.34
N THR A 90 9.85 -8.04 -11.47
CA THR A 90 10.48 -6.72 -11.33
C THR A 90 11.65 -6.46 -12.28
N ASN A 91 12.02 -7.43 -13.11
CA ASN A 91 13.18 -7.32 -14.04
C ASN A 91 13.14 -6.05 -14.90
N GLN A 92 11.95 -5.61 -15.31
CA GLN A 92 11.80 -4.40 -16.14
C GLN A 92 12.13 -3.12 -15.35
N ILE A 93 11.75 -3.04 -14.08
CA ILE A 93 12.12 -1.92 -13.19
C ILE A 93 13.62 -1.90 -12.98
N ILE A 94 14.20 -3.03 -12.59
CA ILE A 94 15.65 -3.14 -12.37
C ILE A 94 16.44 -2.75 -13.63
N ASN A 95 16.00 -3.22 -14.80
CA ASN A 95 16.63 -2.85 -16.07
C ASN A 95 16.44 -1.35 -16.40
N SER A 96 15.34 -0.74 -16.02
CA SER A 96 15.14 0.70 -16.21
C SER A 96 16.08 1.53 -15.34
N PHE A 97 16.34 1.11 -14.11
CA PHE A 97 17.32 1.73 -13.22
C PHE A 97 18.74 1.64 -13.80
N LYS A 98 19.13 0.49 -14.36
CA LYS A 98 20.42 0.33 -15.05
C LYS A 98 20.56 1.25 -16.27
N LYS A 99 19.46 1.66 -16.89
CA LYS A 99 19.41 2.61 -18.02
C LYS A 99 19.29 4.09 -17.58
N GLY A 100 19.42 4.37 -16.29
CA GLY A 100 19.45 5.74 -15.76
C GLY A 100 18.12 6.30 -15.24
N VAL A 101 17.02 5.54 -15.31
CA VAL A 101 15.78 5.91 -14.59
C VAL A 101 16.07 5.93 -13.09
N LYS A 102 15.61 6.96 -12.39
CA LYS A 102 15.81 7.13 -10.94
C LYS A 102 14.57 6.79 -10.15
N VAL A 103 13.39 7.01 -10.72
CA VAL A 103 12.12 6.69 -10.06
C VAL A 103 11.24 5.84 -10.98
N ALA A 104 10.89 4.64 -10.53
CA ALA A 104 9.84 3.84 -11.13
C ALA A 104 8.53 4.16 -10.41
N VAL A 105 7.58 4.79 -11.10
CA VAL A 105 6.26 5.11 -10.54
C VAL A 105 5.28 4.01 -10.93
N VAL A 106 4.75 3.28 -9.95
CA VAL A 106 3.91 2.10 -10.20
C VAL A 106 2.47 2.39 -9.79
N SER A 107 1.52 2.08 -10.66
CA SER A 107 0.11 2.05 -10.30
C SER A 107 -0.13 0.94 -9.28
N GLY A 108 -0.49 1.29 -8.05
CA GLY A 108 -0.86 0.33 -7.01
C GLY A 108 -2.24 -0.28 -7.26
N PHE A 109 -2.75 -1.07 -6.30
CA PHE A 109 -4.12 -1.59 -6.27
C PHE A 109 -4.46 -2.59 -7.38
N GLN A 110 -3.73 -2.69 -8.47
CA GLN A 110 -4.05 -3.49 -9.65
C GLN A 110 -3.05 -4.63 -9.90
N GLY A 111 -3.53 -5.69 -10.56
CA GLY A 111 -2.75 -6.79 -11.07
C GLY A 111 -3.32 -7.29 -12.39
N ILE A 112 -2.82 -8.43 -12.86
CA ILE A 112 -3.26 -9.10 -14.08
C ILE A 112 -3.39 -10.61 -13.82
N GLU A 113 -4.55 -11.18 -14.13
CA GLU A 113 -4.76 -12.62 -14.03
C GLU A 113 -4.29 -13.35 -15.31
N GLN A 114 -4.38 -14.68 -15.32
CA GLN A 114 -3.80 -15.53 -16.37
C GLN A 114 -4.37 -15.28 -17.76
N ALA A 115 -5.66 -14.94 -17.89
CA ALA A 115 -6.29 -14.63 -19.18
C ALA A 115 -6.01 -13.20 -19.67
N GLY A 116 -5.20 -12.43 -18.93
CA GLY A 116 -4.82 -11.08 -19.31
C GLY A 116 -5.82 -9.99 -18.89
N ARG A 117 -6.79 -10.31 -18.03
CA ARG A 117 -7.73 -9.33 -17.49
C ARG A 117 -7.13 -8.60 -16.29
N ILE A 118 -7.45 -7.33 -16.17
CA ILE A 118 -7.06 -6.54 -14.99
C ILE A 118 -7.85 -7.02 -13.79
N THR A 119 -7.15 -7.13 -12.66
CA THR A 119 -7.73 -7.44 -11.35
C THR A 119 -7.42 -6.33 -10.37
N THR A 120 -8.28 -6.15 -9.37
CA THR A 120 -7.99 -5.24 -8.25
C THR A 120 -7.82 -6.01 -6.95
N LEU A 121 -6.94 -5.49 -6.09
CA LEU A 121 -6.51 -6.15 -4.86
C LEU A 121 -7.44 -5.88 -3.67
N GLY A 122 -8.51 -5.10 -3.89
CA GLY A 122 -9.42 -4.71 -2.83
C GLY A 122 -8.89 -3.63 -1.90
N ARG A 123 -9.48 -3.49 -0.74
CA ARG A 123 -9.15 -2.43 0.23
C ARG A 123 -7.68 -2.51 0.66
N GLY A 124 -6.98 -1.37 0.66
CA GLY A 124 -5.53 -1.29 0.96
C GLY A 124 -4.65 -1.94 -0.10
N GLY A 125 -5.17 -2.12 -1.31
CA GLY A 125 -4.44 -2.77 -2.40
C GLY A 125 -3.15 -2.06 -2.79
N SER A 126 -3.07 -0.73 -2.67
CA SER A 126 -1.82 0.02 -2.96
C SER A 126 -0.74 -0.28 -1.93
N ASP A 127 -1.08 -0.36 -0.63
CA ASP A 127 -0.13 -0.74 0.41
C ASP A 127 0.37 -2.18 0.18
N THR A 128 -0.56 -3.08 -0.16
CA THR A 128 -0.24 -4.47 -0.51
C THR A 128 0.69 -4.53 -1.73
N SER A 129 0.42 -3.73 -2.78
CA SER A 129 1.31 -3.64 -3.95
C SER A 129 2.70 -3.14 -3.58
N ALA A 130 2.77 -2.09 -2.73
CA ALA A 130 4.04 -1.50 -2.32
C ALA A 130 4.90 -2.50 -1.55
N VAL A 131 4.33 -3.19 -0.58
CA VAL A 131 5.04 -4.22 0.22
C VAL A 131 5.46 -5.40 -0.66
N ALA A 132 4.58 -5.88 -1.55
CA ALA A 132 4.89 -7.00 -2.44
C ALA A 132 6.03 -6.67 -3.41
N ILE A 133 6.05 -5.46 -3.95
CA ILE A 133 7.15 -4.99 -4.80
C ILE A 133 8.43 -4.85 -3.97
N ALA A 134 8.36 -4.25 -2.79
CA ALA A 134 9.51 -4.09 -1.89
C ALA A 134 10.15 -5.46 -1.56
N ALA A 135 9.32 -6.46 -1.24
CA ALA A 135 9.78 -7.83 -1.02
C ALA A 135 10.47 -8.44 -2.25
N THR A 136 9.91 -8.19 -3.45
CA THR A 136 10.43 -8.81 -4.69
C THR A 136 11.74 -8.19 -5.16
N ILE A 137 11.98 -6.90 -4.88
CA ILE A 137 13.22 -6.20 -5.26
C ILE A 137 14.27 -6.20 -4.15
N ASP A 138 13.99 -6.86 -3.04
CA ASP A 138 14.84 -6.85 -1.83
C ASP A 138 15.13 -5.41 -1.37
N ALA A 139 14.06 -4.62 -1.22
CA ALA A 139 14.19 -3.23 -0.80
C ALA A 139 14.59 -3.14 0.68
N GLU A 140 15.41 -2.15 1.01
CA GLU A 140 15.82 -1.88 2.40
C GLU A 140 14.61 -1.70 3.33
N ARG A 141 13.54 -1.08 2.84
CA ARG A 141 12.27 -0.89 3.55
C ARG A 141 11.17 -0.41 2.62
N CYS A 142 9.95 -0.44 3.11
CA CYS A 142 8.77 0.14 2.46
C CYS A 142 8.26 1.34 3.27
N ASP A 143 8.33 2.56 2.72
CA ASP A 143 7.81 3.77 3.34
C ASP A 143 6.35 3.99 2.90
N ILE A 144 5.39 3.94 3.83
CA ILE A 144 3.96 4.19 3.59
C ILE A 144 3.62 5.61 4.04
N TYR A 145 3.29 6.45 3.09
CA TYR A 145 2.88 7.84 3.33
C TYR A 145 1.37 7.94 3.48
N THR A 146 0.90 8.50 4.57
CA THR A 146 -0.51 8.63 4.93
C THR A 146 -0.81 10.00 5.54
N ASP A 147 -2.04 10.24 5.97
CA ASP A 147 -2.48 11.46 6.66
C ASP A 147 -2.19 11.47 8.16
N VAL A 148 -1.69 10.35 8.72
CA VAL A 148 -1.30 10.25 10.13
C VAL A 148 0.22 10.23 10.29
N SER A 149 0.72 10.70 11.46
CA SER A 149 2.16 10.83 11.72
C SER A 149 2.85 9.54 12.17
N GLY A 150 2.17 8.41 12.13
CA GLY A 150 2.66 7.11 12.57
C GLY A 150 1.62 6.32 13.35
N ILE A 151 2.06 5.28 14.05
CA ILE A 151 1.24 4.45 14.91
C ILE A 151 1.29 5.01 16.34
N TYR A 152 0.13 5.07 17.00
CA TYR A 152 0.00 5.60 18.37
C TYR A 152 -0.43 4.48 19.31
N THR A 153 -0.13 4.66 20.60
CA THR A 153 -0.54 3.73 21.66
C THR A 153 -2.07 3.55 21.75
N THR A 154 -2.83 4.49 21.25
CA THR A 154 -4.28 4.42 20.99
C THR A 154 -4.66 5.54 20.03
N ASP A 155 -5.92 5.60 19.57
CA ASP A 155 -6.38 6.65 18.65
C ASP A 155 -6.29 8.05 19.31
N PRO A 156 -5.46 8.98 18.79
CA PRO A 156 -5.31 10.33 19.36
C PRO A 156 -6.61 11.15 19.36
N ARG A 157 -7.58 10.81 18.49
CA ARG A 157 -8.90 11.47 18.43
C ARG A 157 -9.74 11.13 19.65
N ILE A 158 -9.45 9.98 20.28
CA ILE A 158 -10.15 9.49 21.47
C ILE A 158 -9.38 9.88 22.73
N LYS A 159 -8.07 9.67 22.73
CA LYS A 159 -7.20 9.97 23.87
C LYS A 159 -6.12 10.97 23.46
N ARG A 160 -6.30 12.24 23.80
CA ARG A 160 -5.41 13.36 23.40
C ARG A 160 -3.96 13.19 23.81
N ASN A 161 -3.67 12.42 24.86
CA ASN A 161 -2.31 12.13 25.32
C ASN A 161 -1.80 10.76 24.84
N ALA A 162 -2.36 10.21 23.77
CA ALA A 162 -1.80 9.06 23.10
C ALA A 162 -0.37 9.37 22.60
N SER A 163 0.57 8.48 22.87
CA SER A 163 1.97 8.64 22.48
C SER A 163 2.23 7.94 21.17
N LYS A 164 3.02 8.59 20.29
CA LYS A 164 3.47 7.99 19.03
C LYS A 164 4.55 6.95 19.33
N LEU A 165 4.39 5.74 18.77
CA LEU A 165 5.37 4.66 18.86
C LEU A 165 6.51 4.94 17.88
N LYS A 166 7.74 4.74 18.32
CA LYS A 166 8.93 4.80 17.46
C LYS A 166 9.08 3.51 16.64
N LYS A 167 8.84 2.37 17.28
CA LYS A 167 8.86 1.03 16.70
C LYS A 167 7.68 0.22 17.22
N ILE A 168 7.22 -0.72 16.43
CA ILE A 168 6.20 -1.72 16.79
C ILE A 168 6.51 -3.01 16.02
N SER A 169 6.25 -4.18 16.62
CA SER A 169 6.44 -5.44 15.91
C SER A 169 5.35 -5.69 14.86
N PHE A 170 5.63 -6.58 13.90
CA PHE A 170 4.62 -6.99 12.93
C PHE A 170 3.40 -7.60 13.61
N GLU A 171 3.60 -8.43 14.63
CA GLU A 171 2.56 -9.11 15.38
C GLU A 171 1.65 -8.11 16.08
N GLU A 172 2.23 -7.17 16.83
CA GLU A 172 1.48 -6.11 17.51
C GLU A 172 0.72 -5.23 16.50
N MET A 173 1.33 -4.91 15.37
CA MET A 173 0.68 -4.12 14.32
C MET A 173 -0.48 -4.88 13.68
N LEU A 174 -0.34 -6.19 13.44
CA LEU A 174 -1.43 -7.05 12.96
C LEU A 174 -2.60 -7.07 13.93
N GLU A 175 -2.32 -7.23 15.21
CA GLU A 175 -3.35 -7.23 16.22
C GLU A 175 -4.08 -5.88 16.28
N MET A 176 -3.35 -4.78 16.28
CA MET A 176 -3.94 -3.44 16.25
C MET A 176 -4.76 -3.20 14.96
N ALA A 177 -4.27 -3.62 13.79
CA ALA A 177 -4.95 -3.46 12.52
C ALA A 177 -6.25 -4.28 12.47
N SER A 178 -6.24 -5.51 12.99
CA SER A 178 -7.41 -6.38 13.05
C SER A 178 -8.51 -5.85 13.97
N LEU A 179 -8.13 -5.09 14.99
CA LEU A 179 -9.02 -4.51 16.00
C LEU A 179 -9.40 -3.04 15.70
N GLY A 180 -9.21 -2.58 14.45
CA GLY A 180 -9.72 -1.29 13.97
C GLY A 180 -8.72 -0.14 13.92
N ALA A 181 -7.44 -0.34 14.18
CA ALA A 181 -6.41 0.64 13.89
C ALA A 181 -6.14 0.71 12.38
N ASN A 182 -6.97 1.45 11.65
CA ASN A 182 -6.97 1.53 10.18
C ASN A 182 -5.80 2.34 9.59
N VAL A 183 -4.62 2.28 10.17
CA VAL A 183 -3.41 2.97 9.66
C VAL A 183 -2.74 2.16 8.57
N LEU A 184 -2.62 0.85 8.75
CA LEU A 184 -2.15 -0.12 7.76
C LEU A 184 -3.21 -1.21 7.58
N GLN A 185 -3.32 -1.74 6.37
CA GLN A 185 -4.19 -2.90 6.13
C GLN A 185 -3.50 -4.18 6.59
N THR A 186 -4.26 -5.06 7.28
CA THR A 186 -3.75 -6.34 7.79
C THR A 186 -2.99 -7.14 6.73
N ARG A 187 -3.54 -7.23 5.53
CA ARG A 187 -2.92 -7.97 4.41
C ARG A 187 -1.53 -7.42 4.03
N ALA A 188 -1.32 -6.11 4.07
CA ALA A 188 -0.01 -5.52 3.81
C ALA A 188 0.99 -5.84 4.92
N VAL A 189 0.54 -5.81 6.18
CA VAL A 189 1.38 -6.15 7.36
C VAL A 189 1.74 -7.64 7.36
N GLU A 190 0.78 -8.55 7.07
CA GLU A 190 1.01 -9.98 6.94
C GLU A 190 2.07 -10.30 5.86
N LEU A 191 1.97 -9.61 4.72
CA LEU A 191 2.92 -9.78 3.63
C LEU A 191 4.32 -9.28 4.03
N ALA A 192 4.39 -8.12 4.69
CA ALA A 192 5.63 -7.54 5.18
C ALA A 192 6.31 -8.45 6.22
N MET A 193 5.55 -8.97 7.18
CA MET A 193 6.02 -9.93 8.19
C MET A 193 6.58 -11.20 7.54
N ARG A 194 5.83 -11.79 6.58
CA ARG A 194 6.26 -13.01 5.87
C ARG A 194 7.57 -12.83 5.13
N HIS A 195 7.79 -11.67 4.52
CA HIS A 195 8.97 -11.38 3.72
C HIS A 195 10.03 -10.56 4.46
N LYS A 196 9.82 -10.27 5.74
CA LYS A 196 10.71 -9.47 6.59
C LYS A 196 11.04 -8.09 6.00
N VAL A 197 10.05 -7.44 5.38
CA VAL A 197 10.19 -6.09 4.81
C VAL A 197 9.80 -5.07 5.87
N PRO A 198 10.72 -4.28 6.41
CA PRO A 198 10.38 -3.23 7.36
C PRO A 198 9.44 -2.20 6.72
N ILE A 199 8.35 -1.84 7.40
CA ILE A 199 7.46 -0.76 6.96
C ILE A 199 7.69 0.47 7.83
N ARG A 200 7.82 1.63 7.22
CA ARG A 200 7.85 2.89 7.95
C ARG A 200 6.61 3.72 7.60
N VAL A 201 5.79 4.00 8.59
CA VAL A 201 4.58 4.84 8.45
C VAL A 201 4.94 6.29 8.66
N LEU A 202 4.67 7.12 7.65
CA LEU A 202 5.07 8.52 7.57
C LEU A 202 3.88 9.42 7.26
N ASN A 203 3.93 10.65 7.76
CA ASN A 203 2.96 11.68 7.35
C ASN A 203 3.35 12.27 6.00
N SER A 204 2.36 12.39 5.09
CA SER A 204 2.57 12.96 3.75
C SER A 204 2.89 14.47 3.76
N PHE A 205 2.52 15.17 4.83
CA PHE A 205 2.61 16.64 4.92
C PHE A 205 3.64 17.14 5.93
N LEU A 206 4.06 16.26 6.87
CA LEU A 206 4.98 16.62 7.96
C LEU A 206 6.29 15.84 7.81
N LYS A 207 7.41 16.52 8.00
CA LYS A 207 8.74 15.90 8.00
C LYS A 207 9.04 15.33 9.40
N GLU A 208 8.47 14.18 9.70
CA GLU A 208 8.65 13.48 10.96
C GLU A 208 9.24 12.08 10.72
N GLN A 209 9.83 11.47 11.76
CA GLN A 209 10.42 10.14 11.64
C GLN A 209 9.38 9.02 11.45
N GLY A 210 8.13 9.25 11.84
CA GLY A 210 7.08 8.24 11.76
C GLY A 210 7.27 7.07 12.73
N THR A 211 6.67 5.95 12.40
CA THR A 211 6.78 4.67 13.16
C THR A 211 7.36 3.59 12.27
N LEU A 212 8.33 2.84 12.77
CA LEU A 212 8.88 1.67 12.10
C LEU A 212 8.16 0.40 12.58
N VAL A 213 7.60 -0.37 11.65
CA VAL A 213 7.06 -1.71 11.86
C VAL A 213 8.11 -2.70 11.39
N CYS A 214 8.61 -3.56 12.29
CA CYS A 214 9.73 -4.45 12.02
C CYS A 214 9.61 -5.77 12.82
N ASP A 215 10.59 -6.67 12.67
CA ASP A 215 10.67 -7.88 13.48
C ASP A 215 10.80 -7.53 14.98
N GLU A 216 10.22 -8.34 15.83
CA GLU A 216 10.26 -8.18 17.29
C GLU A 216 11.70 -8.16 17.84
N GLU A 217 12.61 -8.92 17.21
CA GLU A 217 14.02 -8.98 17.57
C GLU A 217 14.77 -7.65 17.41
N GLU A 218 14.25 -6.73 16.58
CA GLU A 218 14.82 -5.39 16.39
C GLU A 218 14.39 -4.39 17.48
N ILE A 219 13.52 -4.79 18.40
CA ILE A 219 12.99 -3.96 19.48
C ILE A 219 13.70 -4.29 20.78
N MET A 220 14.69 -3.46 21.16
CA MET A 220 15.53 -3.69 22.34
C MET A 220 14.76 -3.55 23.67
N GLU A 221 13.81 -2.62 23.75
CA GLU A 221 13.01 -2.36 24.95
C GLU A 221 11.55 -2.68 24.64
N LYS A 222 11.00 -3.72 25.27
CA LYS A 222 9.61 -4.13 25.12
C LYS A 222 8.77 -3.55 26.25
N ASN A 223 7.73 -2.83 25.88
CA ASN A 223 6.64 -2.52 26.80
C ASN A 223 5.75 -3.75 26.96
N ILE A 224 5.21 -3.98 28.14
CA ILE A 224 4.25 -5.06 28.40
C ILE A 224 2.96 -4.86 27.56
N VAL A 225 2.61 -3.60 27.29
CA VAL A 225 1.49 -3.20 26.43
C VAL A 225 1.96 -2.07 25.53
N SER A 226 2.04 -2.32 24.23
CA SER A 226 2.50 -1.33 23.24
C SER A 226 1.36 -0.42 22.78
N GLY A 227 0.12 -0.92 22.76
CA GLY A 227 -1.03 -0.15 22.31
C GLY A 227 -2.36 -0.77 22.68
N ILE A 228 -3.42 0.00 22.53
CA ILE A 228 -4.82 -0.40 22.74
C ILE A 228 -5.61 0.05 21.52
N ALA A 229 -6.13 -0.90 20.77
CA ALA A 229 -7.11 -0.66 19.70
C ALA A 229 -8.52 -1.01 20.21
N PHE A 230 -9.54 -0.37 19.65
CA PHE A 230 -10.91 -0.74 19.95
C PHE A 230 -11.82 -0.48 18.73
N GLN A 231 -12.85 -1.27 18.62
CA GLN A 231 -13.86 -1.13 17.57
C GLN A 231 -15.21 -0.85 18.21
N LYS A 232 -15.98 0.09 17.64
CA LYS A 232 -17.35 0.39 18.06
C LYS A 232 -18.33 -0.49 17.27
N ASN A 233 -19.47 -0.77 17.87
CA ASN A 233 -20.60 -1.47 17.23
C ASN A 233 -20.29 -2.93 16.84
N GLU A 234 -19.61 -3.65 17.69
CA GLU A 234 -19.46 -5.10 17.56
C GLU A 234 -20.66 -5.82 18.18
N SER A 235 -21.04 -6.95 17.58
CA SER A 235 -22.03 -7.88 18.12
C SER A 235 -21.36 -9.25 18.28
N GLN A 236 -21.45 -9.83 19.48
CA GLN A 236 -20.96 -11.18 19.74
C GLN A 236 -22.11 -12.17 19.55
N LEU A 237 -21.93 -13.14 18.68
CA LEU A 237 -22.81 -14.30 18.55
C LEU A 237 -22.11 -15.52 19.15
N THR A 238 -22.69 -16.10 20.18
CA THR A 238 -22.22 -17.38 20.75
C THR A 238 -23.12 -18.49 20.25
N LEU A 239 -22.55 -19.46 19.56
CA LEU A 239 -23.23 -20.66 19.07
C LEU A 239 -23.06 -21.82 20.05
#